data_fc19555cd9ea8c222736442e5b4b1deb
#
_entry.id   fc19555cd9ea8c222736442e5b4b1deb
#
_cell.length_a   1.000
_cell.length_b   1.000
_cell.length_c   1.000
_cell.angle_alpha   90.00
_cell.angle_beta   90.00
_cell.angle_gamma   90.00
#
_symmetry.space_group_name_H-M   'P 1'
#
loop_
_entity.id
_entity.type
_entity.pdbx_description
1 polymer ?
#
loop_
_entity_poly.entity_id
_entity_poly.type
_entity_poly.pdbx_seq_one_letter_code
_entity_poly.pdbx_strand_id
1 'polypeptide(L)'
;MKIASILPYKENYSKQGAGAVALWISEFMRDSSYKNKTYVIGNTLNKEYLTKNYINIDINSLNSKLNSTTKEYSNNIIKKIKNLNFDIVELHNRPVMVKEFFRKINSKIILYFHNDPTTMKGAMSVSERIYLLENVDKIIFISKWVKQRFFKDLPILSDNKTQIIYHSIDPIKKKVKKNKQIIFVGKLNESKGYDLYCRSMFRVLDQYTDWSAVSIGEER
;
A
#
# COMPACT_ATOMS: atom_id res chain seq x y z
N MET A 1 -13.63 -16.38 10.11
CA MET A 1 -13.08 -15.75 8.92
C MET A 1 -11.60 -15.44 9.17
N LYS A 2 -10.71 -15.92 8.32
CA LYS A 2 -9.26 -15.76 8.39
C LYS A 2 -8.78 -14.97 7.17
N ILE A 3 -7.96 -13.97 7.37
CA ILE A 3 -7.58 -12.98 6.35
C ILE A 3 -6.08 -13.01 6.11
N ALA A 4 -5.65 -13.04 4.84
CA ALA A 4 -4.27 -12.82 4.42
C ALA A 4 -4.15 -11.45 3.75
N SER A 5 -3.46 -10.51 4.37
CA SER A 5 -3.20 -9.18 3.83
C SER A 5 -1.80 -9.16 3.19
N ILE A 6 -1.74 -9.13 1.86
CA ILE A 6 -0.50 -9.31 1.08
C ILE A 6 0.07 -7.98 0.67
N LEU A 7 1.27 -7.69 1.13
CA LEU A 7 2.02 -6.48 0.80
C LEU A 7 2.70 -6.57 -0.58
N PRO A 8 3.00 -5.43 -1.21
CA PRO A 8 3.95 -5.39 -2.32
C PRO A 8 5.30 -5.99 -1.91
N TYR A 9 5.98 -6.72 -2.80
CA TYR A 9 7.23 -7.41 -2.47
C TYR A 9 8.40 -6.50 -2.07
N LYS A 10 8.31 -5.20 -2.37
CA LYS A 10 9.30 -4.16 -1.96
C LYS A 10 8.87 -3.40 -0.70
N GLU A 11 7.71 -3.71 -0.13
CA GLU A 11 7.20 -3.05 1.06
C GLU A 11 7.79 -3.69 2.31
N ASN A 12 8.52 -2.92 3.09
CA ASN A 12 9.09 -3.38 4.34
C ASN A 12 8.05 -3.30 5.47
N TYR A 13 7.87 -4.39 6.23
CA TYR A 13 6.93 -4.49 7.35
C TYR A 13 7.66 -4.60 8.68
N SER A 14 8.58 -3.69 8.93
CA SER A 14 9.34 -3.64 10.18
C SER A 14 9.28 -2.25 10.80
N LYS A 15 9.59 -2.16 12.10
CA LYS A 15 9.62 -0.89 12.84
C LYS A 15 10.53 0.15 12.18
N GLN A 16 11.63 -0.30 11.57
CA GLN A 16 12.54 0.55 10.84
C GLN A 16 12.27 0.44 9.34
N GLY A 17 11.96 1.56 8.71
CA GLY A 17 11.81 1.65 7.26
C GLY A 17 10.51 1.08 6.70
N ALA A 18 9.44 0.96 7.50
CA ALA A 18 8.12 0.60 7.00
C ALA A 18 7.61 1.66 6.02
N GLY A 19 7.03 1.21 4.91
CA GLY A 19 6.36 2.09 3.96
C GLY A 19 4.94 2.46 4.41
N ALA A 20 4.31 3.39 3.68
CA ALA A 20 2.99 3.91 4.04
C ALA A 20 1.89 2.83 4.06
N VAL A 21 1.95 1.86 3.14
CA VAL A 21 0.98 0.75 3.10
C VAL A 21 1.15 -0.17 4.30
N ALA A 22 2.40 -0.48 4.66
CA ALA A 22 2.72 -1.30 5.81
C ALA A 22 2.25 -0.68 7.12
N LEU A 23 2.51 0.62 7.31
CA LEU A 23 2.04 1.37 8.49
C LEU A 23 0.52 1.40 8.56
N TRP A 24 -0.16 1.71 7.46
CA TRP A 24 -1.62 1.73 7.42
C TRP A 24 -2.23 0.37 7.79
N ILE A 25 -1.71 -0.74 7.24
CA ILE A 25 -2.20 -2.08 7.58
C ILE A 25 -1.98 -2.38 9.06
N SER A 26 -0.82 -2.03 9.60
CA SER A 26 -0.48 -2.23 11.00
C SER A 26 -1.43 -1.48 11.94
N GLU A 27 -1.74 -0.21 11.64
CA GLU A 27 -2.68 0.61 12.39
C GLU A 27 -4.11 0.10 12.26
N PHE A 28 -4.55 -0.23 11.05
CA PHE A 28 -5.87 -0.82 10.81
C PHE A 28 -6.06 -2.12 11.58
N MET A 29 -5.05 -2.99 11.62
CA MET A 29 -5.10 -4.25 12.37
C MET A 29 -5.19 -4.02 13.87
N ARG A 30 -4.56 -2.99 14.44
CA ARG A 30 -4.56 -2.73 15.87
C ARG A 30 -5.98 -2.65 16.45
N ASP A 31 -6.88 -1.99 15.74
CA ASP A 31 -8.24 -1.71 16.19
C ASP A 31 -9.29 -2.66 15.57
N SER A 32 -8.87 -3.53 14.64
CA SER A 32 -9.76 -4.47 13.97
C SER A 32 -10.22 -5.60 14.91
N SER A 33 -11.52 -5.93 14.86
CA SER A 33 -12.06 -7.13 15.49
C SER A 33 -11.47 -8.44 14.92
N TYR A 34 -10.87 -8.39 13.76
CA TYR A 34 -10.20 -9.51 13.09
C TYR A 34 -8.69 -9.57 13.31
N LYS A 35 -8.10 -8.71 14.15
CA LYS A 35 -6.64 -8.62 14.36
C LYS A 35 -5.96 -9.97 14.62
N ASN A 36 -6.59 -10.84 15.39
CA ASN A 36 -6.05 -12.16 15.73
C ASN A 36 -6.24 -13.21 14.61
N LYS A 37 -7.02 -12.89 13.59
CA LYS A 37 -7.35 -13.77 12.44
C LYS A 37 -6.79 -13.21 11.12
N THR A 38 -6.13 -12.05 11.16
CA THR A 38 -5.47 -11.43 10.01
C THR A 38 -3.97 -11.67 10.08
N TYR A 39 -3.42 -12.15 8.99
CA TYR A 39 -1.99 -12.38 8.81
C TYR A 39 -1.47 -11.44 7.73
N VAL A 40 -0.43 -10.70 8.03
CA VAL A 40 0.25 -9.87 7.02
C VAL A 40 1.34 -10.71 6.36
N ILE A 41 1.38 -10.69 5.05
CA ILE A 41 2.33 -11.47 4.26
C ILE A 41 3.15 -10.53 3.40
N GLY A 42 4.47 -10.64 3.48
CA GLY A 42 5.36 -9.74 2.76
C GLY A 42 6.77 -10.31 2.61
N ASN A 43 7.66 -9.51 2.04
CA ASN A 43 9.09 -9.79 1.98
C ASN A 43 9.83 -8.69 2.74
N THR A 44 10.25 -8.99 3.97
CA THR A 44 10.90 -8.06 4.87
C THR A 44 12.22 -8.64 5.35
N LEU A 45 13.31 -7.91 5.18
CA LEU A 45 14.64 -8.36 5.56
C LEU A 45 14.86 -8.31 7.08
N ASN A 46 14.36 -7.27 7.74
CA ASN A 46 14.48 -7.11 9.19
C ASN A 46 13.40 -7.93 9.91
N LYS A 47 13.77 -8.68 10.95
CA LYS A 47 12.89 -9.57 11.72
C LYS A 47 12.04 -8.86 12.79
N GLU A 48 12.23 -7.56 13.02
CA GLU A 48 11.39 -6.78 13.95
C GLU A 48 10.07 -6.33 13.30
N TYR A 49 9.17 -7.26 13.10
CA TYR A 49 7.91 -7.02 12.41
C TYR A 49 6.95 -6.12 13.21
N LEU A 50 6.12 -5.35 12.50
CA LEU A 50 5.12 -4.44 13.11
C LEU A 50 4.02 -5.21 13.88
N THR A 51 3.70 -6.43 13.48
CA THR A 51 2.71 -7.29 14.16
C THR A 51 3.23 -8.71 14.33
N LYS A 52 2.68 -9.43 15.32
CA LYS A 52 3.03 -10.83 15.59
C LYS A 52 2.60 -11.79 14.48
N ASN A 53 1.46 -11.51 13.84
CA ASN A 53 0.89 -12.32 12.78
C ASN A 53 1.48 -11.93 11.41
N TYR A 54 2.80 -12.01 11.28
CA TYR A 54 3.50 -11.75 10.03
C TYR A 54 4.11 -13.05 9.47
N ILE A 55 3.96 -13.23 8.16
CA ILE A 55 4.55 -14.35 7.42
C ILE A 55 5.54 -13.77 6.40
N ASN A 56 6.83 -14.02 6.60
CA ASN A 56 7.84 -13.63 5.62
C ASN A 56 7.87 -14.58 4.43
N ILE A 57 8.02 -14.03 3.25
CA ILE A 57 8.17 -14.76 1.99
C ILE A 57 9.51 -14.38 1.37
N ASP A 58 10.42 -15.31 1.38
CA ASP A 58 11.72 -15.11 0.75
C ASP A 58 11.61 -15.20 -0.77
N ILE A 59 12.31 -14.30 -1.46
CA ILE A 59 12.43 -14.28 -2.92
C ILE A 59 13.86 -14.69 -3.27
N ASN A 60 14.01 -15.79 -4.01
CA ASN A 60 15.32 -16.23 -4.46
C ASN A 60 15.79 -15.37 -5.63
N SER A 61 16.95 -14.73 -5.49
CA SER A 61 17.50 -13.83 -6.50
C SER A 61 17.81 -14.50 -7.84
N LEU A 62 18.16 -15.78 -7.84
CA LEU A 62 18.43 -16.55 -9.07
C LEU A 62 17.14 -16.84 -9.84
N ASN A 63 16.10 -17.29 -9.16
CA ASN A 63 14.80 -17.57 -9.78
C ASN A 63 14.11 -16.29 -10.25
N SER A 64 14.32 -15.17 -9.58
CA SER A 64 13.76 -13.88 -9.98
C SER A 64 14.41 -13.28 -11.23
N LYS A 65 15.65 -13.68 -11.57
CA LYS A 65 16.32 -13.32 -12.83
C LYS A 65 15.77 -14.12 -14.01
N LEU A 66 15.39 -15.36 -13.80
CA LEU A 66 14.83 -16.26 -14.85
C LEU A 66 13.32 -16.06 -15.02
N ASN A 67 12.61 -15.74 -13.96
CA ASN A 67 11.17 -15.49 -13.94
C ASN A 67 10.89 -14.07 -13.41
N SER A 68 9.73 -13.53 -13.75
CA SER A 68 9.29 -12.26 -13.15
C SER A 68 9.25 -12.38 -11.61
N THR A 69 9.91 -11.46 -10.89
CA THR A 69 9.88 -11.37 -9.41
C THR A 69 8.46 -11.42 -8.85
N THR A 70 7.50 -10.78 -9.54
CA THR A 70 6.09 -10.83 -9.15
C THR A 70 5.53 -12.25 -9.23
N LYS A 71 5.87 -13.01 -10.26
CA LYS A 71 5.39 -14.39 -10.45
C LYS A 71 5.98 -15.31 -9.38
N GLU A 72 7.27 -15.20 -9.11
CA GLU A 72 7.93 -15.97 -8.06
C GLU A 72 7.31 -15.65 -6.68
N TYR A 73 7.21 -14.38 -6.34
CA TYR A 73 6.59 -13.92 -5.09
C TYR A 73 5.17 -14.46 -4.93
N SER A 74 4.33 -14.34 -5.97
CA SER A 74 2.97 -14.87 -5.97
C SER A 74 2.94 -16.39 -5.77
N ASN A 75 3.79 -17.13 -6.45
CA ASN A 75 3.85 -18.59 -6.32
C ASN A 75 4.27 -19.03 -4.92
N ASN A 76 5.26 -18.37 -4.32
CA ASN A 76 5.71 -18.67 -2.96
C ASN A 76 4.62 -18.36 -1.92
N ILE A 77 3.89 -17.23 -2.09
CA ILE A 77 2.73 -16.93 -1.25
C ILE A 77 1.66 -18.01 -1.41
N ILE A 78 1.26 -18.35 -2.65
CA ILE A 78 0.21 -19.34 -2.91
C ILE A 78 0.56 -20.69 -2.27
N LYS A 79 1.80 -21.15 -2.39
CA LYS A 79 2.27 -22.37 -1.71
C LYS A 79 2.10 -22.28 -0.19
N LYS A 80 2.45 -21.12 0.39
CA LYS A 80 2.38 -20.91 1.84
C LYS A 80 0.96 -20.85 2.36
N ILE A 81 0.06 -20.14 1.64
CA ILE A 81 -1.32 -19.93 2.09
C ILE A 81 -2.25 -21.11 1.85
N LYS A 82 -1.98 -21.97 0.85
CA LYS A 82 -2.81 -23.15 0.57
C LYS A 82 -3.06 -24.02 1.80
N ASN A 83 -2.06 -24.18 2.66
CA ASN A 83 -2.14 -25.01 3.87
C ASN A 83 -2.75 -24.27 5.07
N LEU A 84 -3.07 -22.99 4.94
CA LEU A 84 -3.52 -22.13 6.05
C LEU A 84 -5.01 -21.79 5.99
N ASN A 85 -5.72 -22.17 4.92
CA ASN A 85 -7.16 -22.01 4.72
C ASN A 85 -7.64 -20.57 5.03
N PHE A 86 -7.21 -19.60 4.25
CA PHE A 86 -7.71 -18.23 4.33
C PHE A 86 -9.05 -18.09 3.61
N ASP A 87 -10.01 -17.40 4.23
CA ASP A 87 -11.29 -17.06 3.63
C ASP A 87 -11.15 -15.87 2.65
N ILE A 88 -10.27 -14.93 2.99
CA ILE A 88 -10.02 -13.70 2.24
C ILE A 88 -8.52 -13.52 2.01
N VAL A 89 -8.18 -13.12 0.80
CA VAL A 89 -6.85 -12.64 0.39
C VAL A 89 -6.97 -11.20 -0.07
N GLU A 90 -6.32 -10.28 0.64
CA GLU A 90 -6.20 -8.87 0.28
C GLU A 90 -4.88 -8.64 -0.45
N LEU A 91 -4.95 -8.06 -1.66
CA LEU A 91 -3.79 -7.69 -2.46
C LEU A 91 -3.63 -6.16 -2.45
N HIS A 92 -2.52 -5.66 -1.91
CA HIS A 92 -2.28 -4.22 -1.82
C HIS A 92 -1.38 -3.71 -2.94
N ASN A 93 -1.87 -2.76 -3.77
CA ASN A 93 -1.11 -2.10 -4.83
C ASN A 93 -0.42 -3.03 -5.85
N ARG A 94 -0.92 -4.25 -6.05
CA ARG A 94 -0.33 -5.21 -6.98
C ARG A 94 -1.38 -5.90 -7.84
N PRO A 95 -2.10 -5.15 -8.70
CA PRO A 95 -3.17 -5.71 -9.53
C PRO A 95 -2.67 -6.82 -10.47
N VAL A 96 -1.41 -6.76 -10.90
CA VAL A 96 -0.79 -7.82 -11.73
C VAL A 96 -0.80 -9.19 -11.04
N MET A 97 -0.82 -9.25 -9.71
CA MET A 97 -0.87 -10.52 -8.96
C MET A 97 -2.22 -11.21 -9.06
N VAL A 98 -3.30 -10.51 -9.37
CA VAL A 98 -4.64 -11.12 -9.52
C VAL A 98 -4.61 -12.28 -10.50
N LYS A 99 -3.93 -12.14 -11.65
CA LYS A 99 -3.77 -13.22 -12.64
C LYS A 99 -3.09 -14.47 -12.08
N GLU A 100 -2.19 -14.30 -11.13
CA GLU A 100 -1.48 -15.41 -10.50
C GLU A 100 -2.30 -16.09 -9.41
N PHE A 101 -3.19 -15.38 -8.73
CA PHE A 101 -4.03 -15.91 -7.66
C PHE A 101 -5.34 -16.47 -8.17
N PHE A 102 -5.94 -15.85 -9.18
CA PHE A 102 -7.21 -16.25 -9.73
C PHE A 102 -7.20 -17.73 -10.14
N ARG A 103 -8.22 -18.48 -9.73
CA ARG A 103 -8.37 -19.93 -9.92
C ARG A 103 -7.29 -20.82 -9.26
N LYS A 104 -6.31 -20.25 -8.53
CA LYS A 104 -5.30 -21.06 -7.82
C LYS A 104 -5.56 -21.14 -6.33
N ILE A 105 -6.44 -20.29 -5.81
CA ILE A 105 -6.90 -20.27 -4.42
C ILE A 105 -8.42 -20.27 -4.37
N ASN A 106 -8.96 -20.78 -3.26
CA ASN A 106 -10.41 -20.80 -3.00
C ASN A 106 -10.88 -19.59 -2.18
N SER A 107 -9.95 -18.73 -1.76
CA SER A 107 -10.22 -17.52 -0.99
C SER A 107 -10.86 -16.44 -1.87
N LYS A 108 -11.71 -15.59 -1.29
CA LYS A 108 -12.15 -14.35 -1.92
C LYS A 108 -10.98 -13.40 -2.11
N ILE A 109 -10.88 -12.75 -3.26
CA ILE A 109 -9.82 -11.81 -3.59
C ILE A 109 -10.35 -10.38 -3.46
N ILE A 110 -9.73 -9.59 -2.57
CA ILE A 110 -9.97 -8.15 -2.42
C ILE A 110 -8.72 -7.41 -2.88
N LEU A 111 -8.88 -6.47 -3.80
CA LEU A 111 -7.77 -5.67 -4.33
C LEU A 111 -7.85 -4.23 -3.79
N TYR A 112 -6.78 -3.77 -3.14
CA TYR A 112 -6.64 -2.40 -2.65
C TYR A 112 -5.76 -1.55 -3.56
N PHE A 113 -6.26 -0.39 -3.94
CA PHE A 113 -5.48 0.64 -4.63
C PHE A 113 -5.18 1.81 -3.70
N HIS A 114 -3.90 1.97 -3.34
CA HIS A 114 -3.39 3.07 -2.55
C HIS A 114 -2.79 4.19 -3.41
N ASN A 115 -2.57 3.96 -4.71
CA ASN A 115 -2.01 4.91 -5.67
C ASN A 115 -2.81 4.88 -6.97
N ASP A 116 -2.42 5.69 -7.96
CA ASP A 116 -3.07 5.75 -9.27
C ASP A 116 -3.05 4.39 -10.00
N PRO A 117 -4.21 3.76 -10.22
CA PRO A 117 -4.27 2.47 -10.92
C PRO A 117 -3.69 2.51 -12.32
N THR A 118 -3.85 3.64 -13.03
CA THR A 118 -3.42 3.77 -14.43
C THR A 118 -1.90 3.77 -14.62
N THR A 119 -1.14 3.87 -13.53
CA THR A 119 0.33 3.76 -13.52
C THR A 119 0.83 2.40 -13.06
N MET A 120 -0.08 1.47 -12.71
CA MET A 120 0.29 0.17 -12.15
C MET A 120 0.18 -0.94 -13.18
N LYS A 121 1.25 -1.73 -13.34
CA LYS A 121 1.23 -2.95 -14.17
C LYS A 121 0.09 -3.87 -13.72
N GLY A 122 -0.79 -4.24 -14.65
CA GLY A 122 -2.00 -5.03 -14.42
C GLY A 122 -3.27 -4.19 -14.19
N ALA A 123 -3.16 -2.84 -14.34
CA ALA A 123 -4.31 -1.93 -14.31
C ALA A 123 -4.10 -0.70 -15.24
N MET A 124 -3.02 -0.66 -16.04
CA MET A 124 -2.71 0.48 -16.92
C MET A 124 -3.73 0.62 -18.04
N SER A 125 -4.06 -0.47 -18.72
CA SER A 125 -5.00 -0.47 -19.81
C SER A 125 -6.46 -0.62 -19.35
N VAL A 126 -7.38 -0.21 -20.19
CA VAL A 126 -8.83 -0.43 -20.00
C VAL A 126 -9.13 -1.93 -19.84
N SER A 127 -8.58 -2.78 -20.73
CA SER A 127 -8.78 -4.23 -20.68
C SER A 127 -8.26 -4.87 -19.40
N GLU A 128 -7.13 -4.42 -18.86
CA GLU A 128 -6.63 -4.90 -17.57
C GLU A 128 -7.58 -4.54 -16.43
N ARG A 129 -8.14 -3.33 -16.42
CA ARG A 129 -9.09 -2.91 -15.38
C ARG A 129 -10.44 -3.62 -15.48
N ILE A 130 -10.93 -3.90 -16.71
CA ILE A 130 -12.10 -4.75 -16.91
C ILE A 130 -11.82 -6.15 -16.36
N TYR A 131 -10.69 -6.76 -16.71
CA TYR A 131 -10.29 -8.06 -16.17
C TYR A 131 -10.31 -8.09 -14.64
N LEU A 132 -9.84 -7.02 -13.97
CA LEU A 132 -9.89 -6.94 -12.50
C LEU A 132 -11.34 -6.92 -11.98
N LEU A 133 -12.22 -6.11 -12.57
CA LEU A 133 -13.65 -6.07 -12.19
C LEU A 133 -14.34 -7.43 -12.33
N GLU A 134 -13.98 -8.20 -13.34
CA GLU A 134 -14.55 -9.53 -13.56
C GLU A 134 -14.04 -10.57 -12.57
N ASN A 135 -12.75 -10.53 -12.22
CA ASN A 135 -12.03 -11.64 -11.58
C ASN A 135 -11.65 -11.41 -10.10
N VAL A 136 -12.06 -10.30 -9.48
CA VAL A 136 -11.95 -10.11 -8.04
C VAL A 136 -13.32 -9.99 -7.39
N ASP A 137 -13.42 -10.30 -6.11
CA ASP A 137 -14.67 -10.18 -5.35
C ASP A 137 -14.94 -8.73 -4.96
N LYS A 138 -13.90 -7.95 -4.65
CA LYS A 138 -14.02 -6.54 -4.28
C LYS A 138 -12.78 -5.74 -4.67
N ILE A 139 -13.00 -4.47 -5.04
CA ILE A 139 -11.92 -3.49 -5.24
C ILE A 139 -12.12 -2.34 -4.26
N ILE A 140 -11.10 -2.03 -3.47
CA ILE A 140 -11.09 -0.95 -2.50
C ILE A 140 -10.17 0.17 -2.99
N PHE A 141 -10.68 1.39 -2.96
CA PHE A 141 -9.94 2.61 -3.28
C PHE A 141 -9.78 3.46 -2.03
N ILE A 142 -8.63 4.08 -1.83
CA ILE A 142 -8.38 4.94 -0.67
C ILE A 142 -8.95 6.34 -0.82
N SER A 143 -9.44 6.72 -2.00
CA SER A 143 -10.04 8.02 -2.26
C SER A 143 -10.96 8.01 -3.48
N LYS A 144 -11.82 9.05 -3.57
CA LYS A 144 -12.63 9.31 -4.77
C LYS A 144 -11.75 9.48 -6.02
N TRP A 145 -10.63 10.17 -5.88
CA TRP A 145 -9.70 10.40 -6.99
C TRP A 145 -9.13 9.08 -7.53
N VAL A 146 -8.65 8.17 -6.66
CA VAL A 146 -8.14 6.86 -7.07
C VAL A 146 -9.23 6.05 -7.78
N LYS A 147 -10.48 6.08 -7.27
CA LYS A 147 -11.63 5.43 -7.93
C LYS A 147 -11.88 6.03 -9.32
N GLN A 148 -11.90 7.35 -9.44
CA GLN A 148 -12.08 8.04 -10.75
C GLN A 148 -10.97 7.66 -11.73
N ARG A 149 -9.72 7.58 -11.29
CA ARG A 149 -8.58 7.15 -12.11
C ARG A 149 -8.76 5.71 -12.61
N PHE A 150 -9.26 4.82 -11.77
CA PHE A 150 -9.54 3.43 -12.16
C PHE A 150 -10.61 3.34 -13.24
N PHE A 151 -11.67 4.13 -13.13
CA PHE A 151 -12.78 4.14 -14.11
C PHE A 151 -12.54 5.02 -15.34
N LYS A 152 -11.41 5.73 -15.40
CA LYS A 152 -11.08 6.56 -16.56
C LYS A 152 -11.09 5.72 -17.83
N ASP A 153 -11.81 6.21 -18.85
CA ASP A 153 -11.94 5.58 -20.18
C ASP A 153 -12.58 4.18 -20.17
N LEU A 154 -13.14 3.72 -19.03
CA LEU A 154 -13.93 2.50 -19.01
C LEU A 154 -15.35 2.78 -19.55
N PRO A 155 -15.96 1.80 -20.24
CA PRO A 155 -17.40 1.88 -20.55
C PRO A 155 -18.20 1.93 -19.23
N ILE A 156 -19.46 2.41 -19.30
CA ILE A 156 -20.33 2.43 -18.11
C ILE A 156 -20.53 0.98 -17.64
N LEU A 157 -19.87 0.63 -16.53
CA LEU A 157 -19.93 -0.68 -15.90
C LEU A 157 -20.58 -0.54 -14.52
N SER A 158 -21.22 -1.61 -14.07
CA SER A 158 -21.67 -1.69 -12.69
C SER A 158 -20.48 -1.62 -11.74
N ASP A 159 -20.54 -0.74 -10.72
CA ASP A 159 -19.51 -0.57 -9.72
C ASP A 159 -19.81 -1.28 -8.38
N ASN A 160 -20.75 -2.26 -8.40
CA ASN A 160 -21.22 -2.99 -7.22
C ASN A 160 -20.09 -3.72 -6.46
N LYS A 161 -18.99 -4.03 -7.14
CA LYS A 161 -17.80 -4.64 -6.54
C LYS A 161 -16.83 -3.60 -5.97
N THR A 162 -17.10 -2.30 -6.07
CA THR A 162 -16.14 -1.27 -5.67
C THR A 162 -16.57 -0.54 -4.40
N GLN A 163 -15.59 -0.10 -3.61
CA GLN A 163 -15.84 0.68 -2.40
C GLN A 163 -14.69 1.68 -2.15
N ILE A 164 -15.00 2.79 -1.51
CA ILE A 164 -13.99 3.74 -1.04
C ILE A 164 -13.85 3.54 0.47
N ILE A 165 -12.62 3.29 0.93
CA ILE A 165 -12.24 3.27 2.34
C ILE A 165 -11.07 4.23 2.50
N TYR A 166 -11.30 5.37 3.14
CA TYR A 166 -10.26 6.36 3.39
C TYR A 166 -9.26 5.86 4.44
N HIS A 167 -8.02 6.28 4.29
CA HIS A 167 -7.06 6.13 5.38
C HIS A 167 -7.47 7.00 6.56
N SER A 168 -7.31 6.48 7.75
CA SER A 168 -7.57 7.19 9.00
C SER A 168 -6.31 7.20 9.87
N ILE A 169 -6.20 8.20 10.72
CA ILE A 169 -5.18 8.32 11.76
C ILE A 169 -5.88 8.69 13.07
N ASP A 170 -5.26 8.32 14.18
CA ASP A 170 -5.76 8.72 15.49
C ASP A 170 -5.61 10.23 15.69
N PRO A 171 -6.63 10.90 16.24
CA PRO A 171 -6.56 12.34 16.52
C PRO A 171 -5.57 12.60 17.67
N ILE A 172 -4.76 13.65 17.53
CA ILE A 172 -3.90 14.13 18.60
C ILE A 172 -4.76 14.81 19.65
N LYS A 173 -4.90 14.18 20.83
CA LYS A 173 -5.71 14.71 21.96
C LYS A 173 -5.03 15.83 22.74
N LYS A 174 -3.71 15.98 22.64
CA LYS A 174 -2.95 17.01 23.35
C LYS A 174 -2.96 18.33 22.60
N LYS A 175 -3.28 19.43 23.28
CA LYS A 175 -3.00 20.77 22.76
C LYS A 175 -1.48 20.95 22.67
N VAL A 176 -0.98 21.14 21.46
CA VAL A 176 0.44 21.40 21.21
C VAL A 176 0.62 22.91 21.07
N LYS A 177 1.59 23.48 21.82
CA LYS A 177 2.01 24.87 21.61
C LYS A 177 2.66 24.95 20.23
N LYS A 178 2.12 25.83 19.39
CA LYS A 178 2.67 26.08 18.04
C LYS A 178 3.78 27.13 18.14
N ASN A 179 4.87 26.88 17.48
CA ASN A 179 5.96 27.82 17.28
C ASN A 179 5.88 28.42 15.86
N LYS A 180 6.59 29.50 15.62
CA LYS A 180 6.79 30.07 14.27
C LYS A 180 7.73 29.17 13.46
N GLN A 181 7.22 28.01 13.07
CA GLN A 181 8.00 26.98 12.40
C GLN A 181 7.17 26.32 11.29
N ILE A 182 7.77 26.21 10.12
CA ILE A 182 7.19 25.53 8.96
C ILE A 182 7.91 24.18 8.81
N ILE A 183 7.16 23.10 8.76
CA ILE A 183 7.71 21.74 8.74
C ILE A 183 7.37 21.06 7.43
N PHE A 184 8.37 20.52 6.76
CA PHE A 184 8.20 19.52 5.71
C PHE A 184 8.37 18.11 6.30
N VAL A 185 7.44 17.20 6.02
CA VAL A 185 7.51 15.81 6.44
C VAL A 185 7.36 14.90 5.22
N GLY A 186 8.41 14.13 4.89
CA GLY A 186 8.37 13.22 3.74
C GLY A 186 9.77 12.89 3.23
N LYS A 187 9.85 12.04 2.20
CA LYS A 187 11.12 11.78 1.52
C LYS A 187 11.63 13.08 0.91
N LEU A 188 12.94 13.33 1.08
CA LEU A 188 13.59 14.56 0.61
C LEU A 188 13.91 14.45 -0.90
N ASN A 189 12.87 14.40 -1.72
CA ASN A 189 12.98 14.28 -3.18
C ASN A 189 11.89 15.06 -3.91
N GLU A 190 12.07 15.26 -5.22
CA GLU A 190 11.15 16.00 -6.08
C GLU A 190 9.74 15.42 -6.10
N SER A 191 9.58 14.10 -6.04
CA SER A 191 8.26 13.45 -6.05
C SER A 191 7.37 13.83 -4.86
N LYS A 192 7.97 14.37 -3.79
CA LYS A 192 7.30 14.91 -2.60
C LYS A 192 7.27 16.44 -2.57
N GLY A 193 7.82 17.10 -3.58
CA GLY A 193 7.89 18.55 -3.67
C GLY A 193 8.91 19.17 -2.71
N TYR A 194 9.95 18.42 -2.32
CA TYR A 194 10.96 18.93 -1.40
C TYR A 194 11.77 20.09 -2.00
N ASP A 195 12.08 20.03 -3.28
CA ASP A 195 12.70 21.11 -4.03
C ASP A 195 11.85 22.39 -4.04
N LEU A 196 10.53 22.24 -4.21
CA LEU A 196 9.59 23.35 -4.15
C LEU A 196 9.53 23.95 -2.73
N TYR A 197 9.48 23.07 -1.70
CA TYR A 197 9.54 23.50 -0.31
C TYR A 197 10.79 24.32 -0.03
N CYS A 198 11.98 23.85 -0.39
CA CYS A 198 13.25 24.57 -0.18
C CYS A 198 13.24 25.93 -0.84
N ARG A 199 12.84 26.01 -2.12
CA ARG A 199 12.73 27.30 -2.85
C ARG A 199 11.72 28.25 -2.22
N SER A 200 10.60 27.74 -1.73
CA SER A 200 9.60 28.56 -1.05
C SER A 200 10.10 29.07 0.30
N MET A 201 10.75 28.20 1.08
CA MET A 201 11.27 28.57 2.41
C MET A 201 12.38 29.62 2.31
N PHE A 202 13.24 29.56 1.29
CA PHE A 202 14.24 30.61 1.05
C PHE A 202 13.61 32.01 0.95
N ARG A 203 12.51 32.15 0.21
CA ARG A 203 11.78 33.42 0.07
C ARG A 203 11.01 33.82 1.32
N VAL A 204 10.39 32.85 2.00
CA VAL A 204 9.56 33.11 3.19
C VAL A 204 10.44 33.56 4.37
N LEU A 205 11.58 32.90 4.59
CA LEU A 205 12.44 33.21 5.72
C LEU A 205 13.24 34.51 5.52
N ASP A 206 13.43 34.94 4.28
CA ASP A 206 13.98 36.26 3.96
C ASP A 206 13.02 37.39 4.40
N GLN A 207 11.72 37.19 4.26
CA GLN A 207 10.70 38.17 4.65
C GLN A 207 10.29 38.07 6.13
N TYR A 208 10.31 36.87 6.70
CA TYR A 208 9.84 36.55 8.06
C TYR A 208 10.98 35.95 8.89
N THR A 209 11.87 36.82 9.32
CA THR A 209 13.13 36.43 10.00
C THR A 209 12.94 35.76 11.36
N ASP A 210 11.76 35.86 11.96
CA ASP A 210 11.39 35.24 13.23
C ASP A 210 10.74 33.84 13.06
N TRP A 211 10.66 33.35 11.82
CA TRP A 211 10.23 31.99 11.49
C TRP A 211 11.43 31.07 11.24
N SER A 212 11.21 29.76 11.40
CA SER A 212 12.18 28.73 11.06
C SER A 212 11.55 27.67 10.15
N ALA A 213 12.37 26.98 9.39
CA ALA A 213 11.96 25.86 8.54
C ALA A 213 12.70 24.58 8.98
N VAL A 214 11.98 23.45 9.02
CA VAL A 214 12.53 22.14 9.40
C VAL A 214 12.08 21.10 8.39
N SER A 215 13.00 20.21 8.00
CA SER A 215 12.71 19.05 7.15
C SER A 215 12.91 17.76 7.92
N ILE A 216 11.93 16.87 7.87
CA ILE A 216 11.95 15.55 8.49
C ILE A 216 11.74 14.50 7.42
N GLY A 217 12.73 13.66 7.15
CA GLY A 217 12.68 12.62 6.13
C GLY A 217 14.04 12.04 5.79
N GLU A 218 14.02 11.03 4.93
CA GLU A 218 15.23 10.40 4.39
C GLU A 218 15.48 10.86 2.96
N GLU A 219 16.73 11.08 2.62
CA GLU A 219 17.20 11.14 1.23
C GLU A 219 17.21 9.73 0.62
N ARG A 220 16.49 9.55 -0.50
CA ARG A 220 16.51 8.31 -1.29
C ARG A 220 16.36 8.61 -2.77
#